data_845f2074603b621623ba8be3303ebdaf
#
_entry.id   845f2074603b621623ba8be3303ebdaf
#
_cell.length_a   1.000
_cell.length_b   1.000
_cell.length_c   1.000
_cell.angle_alpha   90.00
_cell.angle_beta   90.00
_cell.angle_gamma   90.00
#
_symmetry.space_group_name_H-M   'P 1'
#
loop_
_entity.id
_entity.type
_entity.pdbx_description
1 polymer ?
#
loop_
_entity_poly.entity_id
_entity_poly.type
_entity_poly.pdbx_seq_one_letter_code
_entity_poly.pdbx_strand_id
1 'polypeptide(L)'
;MKGKSRMPLTIVGMGVVFNVLNGIMQALGLFYLPVTDTVYSGGWHYFVSPHAILGMLLFFLGMGINLHSDYVIRNLRQPGDTRHYLPTRGMFKYVTSANYLGELIEWIGFALLTISPAAGVFVWWTFANLVPRAHAIHLSLIHI
;
A
#
# COMPACT_ATOMS: atom_id res chain seq x y z
N MET A 1 -13.75 27.10 18.09
CA MET A 1 -14.30 26.84 16.73
C MET A 1 -13.77 25.51 16.26
N LYS A 2 -14.62 24.49 16.08
CA LYS A 2 -14.21 23.16 15.57
C LYS A 2 -13.94 23.28 14.06
N GLY A 3 -12.69 23.41 13.67
CA GLY A 3 -12.28 23.26 12.27
C GLY A 3 -12.50 21.82 11.83
N LYS A 4 -13.67 21.50 11.25
CA LYS A 4 -13.86 20.29 10.47
C LYS A 4 -13.03 20.48 9.20
N SER A 5 -11.80 19.95 9.19
CA SER A 5 -11.02 19.81 7.97
C SER A 5 -11.82 18.89 7.03
N ARG A 6 -12.58 19.47 6.12
CA ARG A 6 -13.27 18.72 5.06
C ARG A 6 -12.27 18.49 3.94
N MET A 7 -12.06 17.23 3.60
CA MET A 7 -11.26 16.89 2.45
C MET A 7 -11.93 17.47 1.19
N PRO A 8 -11.22 18.25 0.34
CA PRO A 8 -11.80 18.80 -0.89
C PRO A 8 -12.37 17.68 -1.77
N LEU A 9 -13.57 17.87 -2.31
CA LEU A 9 -14.23 16.91 -3.20
C LEU A 9 -13.37 16.55 -4.42
N THR A 10 -12.56 17.49 -4.90
CA THR A 10 -11.59 17.26 -5.98
C THR A 10 -10.57 16.19 -5.63
N ILE A 11 -10.04 16.18 -4.41
CA ILE A 11 -9.06 15.17 -3.96
C ILE A 11 -9.75 13.79 -3.86
N VAL A 12 -10.97 13.74 -3.34
CA VAL A 12 -11.76 12.50 -3.29
C VAL A 12 -12.05 11.99 -4.69
N GLY A 13 -12.48 12.88 -5.60
CA GLY A 13 -12.74 12.54 -7.00
C GLY A 13 -11.51 12.00 -7.72
N MET A 14 -10.35 12.64 -7.55
CA MET A 14 -9.08 12.15 -8.10
C MET A 14 -8.71 10.76 -7.55
N GLY A 15 -8.92 10.54 -6.26
CA GLY A 15 -8.67 9.22 -5.63
C GLY A 15 -9.58 8.13 -6.21
N VAL A 16 -10.87 8.43 -6.42
CA VAL A 16 -11.82 7.48 -7.04
C VAL A 16 -11.41 7.16 -8.47
N VAL A 17 -11.14 8.18 -9.30
CA VAL A 17 -10.71 7.99 -10.68
C VAL A 17 -9.42 7.16 -10.75
N PHE A 18 -8.44 7.48 -9.91
CA PHE A 18 -7.19 6.73 -9.84
C PHE A 18 -7.44 5.24 -9.50
N ASN A 19 -8.27 4.95 -8.50
CA ASN A 19 -8.57 3.57 -8.11
C ASN A 19 -9.31 2.80 -9.21
N VAL A 20 -10.24 3.44 -9.91
CA VAL A 20 -10.95 2.84 -11.05
C VAL A 20 -9.98 2.51 -12.17
N LEU A 21 -9.12 3.46 -12.56
CA LEU A 21 -8.12 3.25 -13.62
C LEU A 21 -7.12 2.15 -13.23
N ASN A 22 -6.65 2.15 -11.98
CA ASN A 22 -5.77 1.10 -11.49
C ASN A 22 -6.47 -0.26 -11.53
N GLY A 23 -7.71 -0.37 -11.07
CA GLY A 23 -8.48 -1.62 -11.11
C GLY A 23 -8.63 -2.15 -12.54
N ILE A 24 -8.95 -1.28 -13.50
CA ILE A 24 -9.02 -1.64 -14.92
C ILE A 24 -7.65 -2.12 -15.43
N MET A 25 -6.57 -1.40 -15.13
CA MET A 25 -5.22 -1.75 -15.56
C MET A 25 -4.79 -3.12 -14.98
N GLN A 26 -5.08 -3.38 -13.70
CA GLN A 26 -4.79 -4.66 -13.07
C GLN A 26 -5.62 -5.79 -13.70
N ALA A 27 -6.90 -5.57 -13.93
CA ALA A 27 -7.78 -6.55 -14.57
C ALA A 27 -7.30 -6.89 -16.00
N LEU A 28 -6.99 -5.88 -16.80
CA LEU A 28 -6.43 -6.09 -18.14
C LEU A 28 -5.07 -6.82 -18.08
N GLY A 29 -4.21 -6.48 -17.14
CA GLY A 29 -2.93 -7.15 -16.93
C GLY A 29 -3.07 -8.61 -16.53
N LEU A 30 -4.10 -8.96 -15.75
CA LEU A 30 -4.35 -10.32 -15.27
C LEU A 30 -5.05 -11.20 -16.29
N PHE A 31 -6.00 -10.64 -17.09
CA PHE A 31 -6.91 -11.44 -17.91
C PHE A 31 -6.62 -11.38 -19.40
N TYR A 32 -5.85 -10.39 -19.87
CA TYR A 32 -5.64 -10.19 -21.30
C TYR A 32 -4.18 -10.23 -21.76
N LEU A 33 -3.20 -10.20 -20.83
CA LEU A 33 -1.81 -10.32 -21.23
C LEU A 33 -1.36 -11.79 -21.27
N PRO A 34 -0.52 -12.20 -22.24
CA PRO A 34 -0.15 -13.60 -22.46
C PRO A 34 0.65 -14.24 -21.30
N VAL A 35 1.18 -13.47 -20.38
CA VAL A 35 1.82 -13.99 -19.16
C VAL A 35 0.82 -14.73 -18.27
N THR A 36 -0.48 -14.43 -18.42
CA THR A 36 -1.56 -15.04 -17.63
C THR A 36 -1.89 -16.46 -18.06
N ASP A 37 -1.57 -16.85 -19.29
CA ASP A 37 -1.83 -18.22 -19.75
C ASP A 37 -1.01 -19.23 -18.93
N THR A 38 0.18 -18.89 -18.49
CA THR A 38 1.00 -19.73 -17.61
C THR A 38 0.43 -19.80 -16.18
N VAL A 39 -0.20 -18.73 -15.70
CA VAL A 39 -0.83 -18.66 -14.39
C VAL A 39 -2.10 -19.53 -14.35
N TYR A 40 -2.94 -19.40 -15.37
CA TYR A 40 -4.22 -20.13 -15.40
C TYR A 40 -4.10 -21.57 -15.90
N SER A 41 -3.15 -21.90 -16.77
CA SER A 41 -2.90 -23.29 -17.21
C SER A 41 -2.30 -24.16 -16.11
N GLY A 42 -1.62 -23.55 -15.12
CA GLY A 42 -1.01 -24.26 -13.99
C GLY A 42 -2.01 -24.76 -12.93
N GLY A 43 -3.23 -24.25 -12.91
CA GLY A 43 -4.22 -24.62 -11.91
C GLY A 43 -3.69 -24.47 -10.47
N TRP A 44 -3.97 -25.45 -9.61
CA TRP A 44 -3.50 -25.45 -8.22
C TRP A 44 -1.96 -25.47 -8.07
N HIS A 45 -1.24 -26.05 -9.03
CA HIS A 45 0.22 -26.08 -9.02
C HIS A 45 0.85 -24.69 -9.06
N TYR A 46 0.18 -23.73 -9.66
CA TYR A 46 0.64 -22.34 -9.63
C TYR A 46 0.75 -21.80 -8.20
N PHE A 47 -0.28 -22.01 -7.38
CA PHE A 47 -0.34 -21.47 -6.01
C PHE A 47 0.66 -22.11 -5.05
N VAL A 48 1.16 -23.31 -5.37
CA VAL A 48 2.20 -23.97 -4.59
C VAL A 48 3.61 -23.68 -5.12
N SER A 49 3.75 -22.90 -6.17
CA SER A 49 5.05 -22.47 -6.67
C SER A 49 5.75 -21.54 -5.67
N PRO A 50 7.09 -21.55 -5.58
CA PRO A 50 7.84 -20.77 -4.59
C PRO A 50 7.55 -19.26 -4.67
N HIS A 51 7.41 -18.71 -5.88
CA HIS A 51 7.12 -17.30 -6.08
C HIS A 51 5.70 -16.93 -5.64
N ALA A 52 4.70 -17.80 -5.89
CA ALA A 52 3.33 -17.56 -5.46
C ALA A 52 3.20 -17.64 -3.93
N ILE A 53 3.85 -18.61 -3.30
CA ILE A 53 3.90 -18.73 -1.84
C ILE A 53 4.55 -17.48 -1.24
N LEU A 54 5.72 -17.07 -1.75
CA LEU A 54 6.40 -15.87 -1.29
C LEU A 54 5.55 -14.61 -1.52
N GLY A 55 4.90 -14.51 -2.68
CA GLY A 55 3.99 -13.41 -3.01
C GLY A 55 2.82 -13.32 -2.03
N MET A 56 2.16 -14.45 -1.72
CA MET A 56 1.09 -14.49 -0.72
C MET A 56 1.57 -14.09 0.67
N LEU A 57 2.72 -14.62 1.10
CA LEU A 57 3.27 -14.27 2.41
C LEU A 57 3.58 -12.78 2.52
N LEU A 58 4.22 -12.19 1.51
CA LEU A 58 4.52 -10.76 1.48
C LEU A 58 3.23 -9.92 1.43
N PHE A 59 2.24 -10.33 0.62
CA PHE A 59 0.97 -9.64 0.53
C PHE A 59 0.27 -9.54 1.90
N PHE A 60 0.08 -10.66 2.58
CA PHE A 60 -0.57 -10.67 3.89
C PHE A 60 0.27 -10.00 4.98
N LEU A 61 1.60 -10.12 4.92
CA LEU A 61 2.49 -9.41 5.83
C LEU A 61 2.38 -7.89 5.63
N GLY A 62 2.45 -7.41 4.39
CA GLY A 62 2.31 -5.99 4.05
C GLY A 62 0.95 -5.44 4.47
N MET A 63 -0.13 -6.16 4.16
CA MET A 63 -1.48 -5.81 4.59
C MET A 63 -1.60 -5.75 6.11
N GLY A 64 -1.04 -6.71 6.84
CA GLY A 64 -1.03 -6.71 8.30
C GLY A 64 -0.29 -5.52 8.88
N ILE A 65 0.88 -5.18 8.33
CA ILE A 65 1.64 -3.98 8.74
C ILE A 65 0.84 -2.72 8.45
N ASN A 66 0.21 -2.61 7.28
CA ASN A 66 -0.57 -1.45 6.86
C ASN A 66 -1.77 -1.24 7.79
N LEU A 67 -2.61 -2.27 7.97
CA LEU A 67 -3.78 -2.23 8.84
C LEU A 67 -3.43 -1.92 10.31
N HIS A 68 -2.37 -2.55 10.83
CA HIS A 68 -1.92 -2.28 12.19
C HIS A 68 -1.40 -0.84 12.33
N SER A 69 -0.66 -0.34 11.35
CA SER A 69 -0.14 1.03 11.34
C SER A 69 -1.26 2.06 11.28
N ASP A 70 -2.27 1.83 10.44
CA ASP A 70 -3.48 2.64 10.37
C ASP A 70 -4.25 2.65 11.69
N TYR A 71 -4.38 1.49 12.33
CA TYR A 71 -4.99 1.39 13.65
C TYR A 71 -4.23 2.23 14.69
N VAL A 72 -2.89 2.15 14.70
CA VAL A 72 -2.06 2.95 15.61
C VAL A 72 -2.26 4.44 15.37
N ILE A 73 -2.25 4.90 14.10
CA ILE A 73 -2.43 6.32 13.75
C ILE A 73 -3.82 6.81 14.16
N ARG A 74 -4.86 6.05 13.88
CA ARG A 74 -6.25 6.43 14.21
C ARG A 74 -6.48 6.56 15.71
N ASN A 75 -5.84 5.71 16.51
CA ASN A 75 -5.98 5.72 17.97
C ASN A 75 -4.92 6.59 18.67
N LEU A 76 -4.11 7.33 17.92
CA LEU A 76 -3.06 8.19 18.48
C LEU A 76 -3.64 9.45 19.13
N ARG A 77 -4.79 9.95 18.64
CA ARG A 77 -5.44 11.17 19.10
C ARG A 77 -6.75 10.88 19.81
N GLN A 78 -6.95 11.51 20.96
CA GLN A 78 -8.27 11.54 21.59
C GLN A 78 -9.20 12.55 20.90
N PRO A 79 -10.51 12.33 20.92
CA PRO A 79 -11.47 13.28 20.37
C PRO A 79 -11.30 14.68 20.99
N GLY A 80 -10.95 15.66 20.17
CA GLY A 80 -10.75 17.07 20.61
C GLY A 80 -9.29 17.47 20.83
N ASP A 81 -8.34 16.54 20.74
CA ASP A 81 -6.91 16.84 20.85
C ASP A 81 -6.34 17.33 19.50
N THR A 82 -5.63 18.46 19.53
CA THR A 82 -5.00 19.09 18.37
C THR A 82 -3.47 18.94 18.37
N ARG A 83 -2.91 18.24 19.35
CA ARG A 83 -1.46 18.03 19.46
C ARG A 83 -0.96 17.05 18.39
N HIS A 84 0.27 17.26 17.97
CA HIS A 84 0.96 16.31 17.10
C HIS A 84 1.63 15.24 17.96
N TYR A 85 1.23 13.98 17.74
CA TYR A 85 1.81 12.82 18.40
C TYR A 85 2.60 11.99 17.38
N LEU A 86 3.78 11.56 17.80
CA LEU A 86 4.57 10.59 17.05
C LEU A 86 4.09 9.18 17.38
N PRO A 87 3.71 8.38 16.37
CA PRO A 87 3.44 6.98 16.61
C PRO A 87 4.75 6.25 16.97
N THR A 88 4.72 5.54 18.10
CA THR A 88 5.89 4.78 18.60
C THR A 88 5.61 3.30 18.77
N ARG A 89 4.39 2.85 18.41
CA ARG A 89 3.97 1.46 18.57
C ARG A 89 4.15 0.66 17.28
N GLY A 90 4.36 -0.65 17.41
CA GLY A 90 4.50 -1.56 16.27
C GLY A 90 5.71 -1.23 15.40
N MET A 91 5.53 -1.27 14.09
CA MET A 91 6.58 -0.97 13.11
C MET A 91 7.08 0.48 13.14
N PHE A 92 6.32 1.40 13.74
CA PHE A 92 6.77 2.79 13.94
C PHE A 92 7.99 2.94 14.86
N LYS A 93 8.38 1.89 15.56
CA LYS A 93 9.65 1.84 16.29
C LYS A 93 10.87 1.82 15.37
N TYR A 94 10.71 1.34 14.15
CA TYR A 94 11.80 1.10 13.20
C TYR A 94 11.75 2.05 12.01
N VAL A 95 10.55 2.42 11.58
CA VAL A 95 10.32 3.28 10.41
C VAL A 95 9.27 4.35 10.70
N THR A 96 9.50 5.57 10.25
CA THR A 96 8.62 6.73 10.48
C THR A 96 7.29 6.62 9.72
N SER A 97 7.25 5.88 8.62
CA SER A 97 6.07 5.71 7.76
C SER A 97 5.75 4.23 7.56
N ALA A 98 5.41 3.54 8.66
CA ALA A 98 5.19 2.09 8.67
C ALA A 98 4.01 1.66 7.77
N ASN A 99 2.97 2.49 7.63
CA ASN A 99 1.86 2.27 6.71
C ASN A 99 2.32 2.24 5.25
N TYR A 100 3.21 3.17 4.83
CA TYR A 100 3.76 3.19 3.46
C TYR A 100 4.64 1.98 3.18
N LEU A 101 5.44 1.56 4.17
CA LEU A 101 6.22 0.33 4.06
C LEU A 101 5.31 -0.88 3.88
N GLY A 102 4.24 -0.99 4.68
CA GLY A 102 3.25 -2.06 4.56
C GLY A 102 2.61 -2.10 3.19
N GLU A 103 2.16 -0.96 2.68
CA GLU A 103 1.57 -0.83 1.34
C GLU A 103 2.55 -1.25 0.23
N LEU A 104 3.81 -0.85 0.32
CA LEU A 104 4.82 -1.24 -0.66
C LEU A 104 5.09 -2.74 -0.65
N ILE A 105 5.20 -3.36 0.53
CA ILE A 105 5.39 -4.81 0.68
C ILE A 105 4.18 -5.57 0.12
N GLU A 106 2.97 -5.08 0.39
CA GLU A 106 1.71 -5.66 -0.12
C GLU A 106 1.70 -5.68 -1.66
N TRP A 107 2.03 -4.57 -2.31
CA TRP A 107 2.07 -4.51 -3.77
C TRP A 107 3.20 -5.33 -4.39
N ILE A 108 4.37 -5.41 -3.75
CA ILE A 108 5.44 -6.33 -4.17
C ILE A 108 4.95 -7.78 -4.07
N GLY A 109 4.28 -8.14 -2.98
CA GLY A 109 3.67 -9.45 -2.80
C GLY A 109 2.66 -9.77 -3.90
N PHE A 110 1.78 -8.81 -4.23
CA PHE A 110 0.81 -8.96 -5.31
C PHE A 110 1.49 -9.14 -6.69
N ALA A 111 2.54 -8.37 -6.98
CA ALA A 111 3.28 -8.49 -8.23
C ALA A 111 3.97 -9.85 -8.37
N LEU A 112 4.56 -10.37 -7.28
CA LEU A 112 5.15 -11.70 -7.24
C LEU A 112 4.10 -12.82 -7.37
N LEU A 113 2.94 -12.62 -6.74
CA LEU A 113 1.85 -13.59 -6.81
C LEU A 113 1.27 -13.67 -8.23
N THR A 114 1.15 -12.55 -8.92
CA THR A 114 0.45 -12.49 -10.21
C THR A 114 1.39 -12.55 -11.41
N ILE A 115 2.69 -12.25 -11.23
CA ILE A 115 3.68 -12.06 -12.30
C ILE A 115 3.15 -11.15 -13.43
N SER A 116 2.26 -10.22 -13.07
CA SER A 116 1.64 -9.31 -14.01
C SER A 116 2.52 -8.09 -14.26
N PRO A 117 2.80 -7.73 -15.53
CA PRO A 117 3.49 -6.47 -15.84
C PRO A 117 2.75 -5.24 -15.29
N ALA A 118 1.41 -5.26 -15.29
CA ALA A 118 0.60 -4.18 -14.71
C ALA A 118 0.84 -4.03 -13.20
N ALA A 119 0.95 -5.13 -12.47
CA ALA A 119 1.30 -5.11 -11.05
C ALA A 119 2.72 -4.56 -10.84
N GLY A 120 3.68 -4.93 -11.67
CA GLY A 120 5.05 -4.39 -11.65
C GLY A 120 5.09 -2.88 -11.86
N VAL A 121 4.35 -2.37 -12.84
CA VAL A 121 4.20 -0.91 -13.08
C VAL A 121 3.60 -0.23 -11.86
N PHE A 122 2.60 -0.84 -11.23
CA PHE A 122 1.96 -0.27 -10.05
C PHE A 122 2.88 -0.27 -8.81
N VAL A 123 3.70 -1.29 -8.62
CA VAL A 123 4.76 -1.30 -7.59
C VAL A 123 5.70 -0.12 -7.81
N TRP A 124 6.16 0.09 -9.03
CA TRP A 124 7.03 1.22 -9.37
C TRP A 124 6.35 2.57 -9.08
N TRP A 125 5.10 2.70 -9.48
CA TRP A 125 4.31 3.90 -9.22
C TRP A 125 4.15 4.17 -7.71
N THR A 126 3.81 3.14 -6.94
CA THR A 126 3.67 3.20 -5.50
C THR A 126 4.98 3.62 -4.84
N PHE A 127 6.10 3.00 -5.23
CA PHE A 127 7.43 3.37 -4.76
C PHE A 127 7.76 4.84 -5.04
N ALA A 128 7.56 5.29 -6.28
CA ALA A 128 7.85 6.67 -6.69
C ALA A 128 7.01 7.71 -5.94
N ASN A 129 5.81 7.35 -5.50
CA ASN A 129 4.94 8.25 -4.73
C ASN A 129 5.18 8.19 -3.22
N LEU A 130 5.38 7.00 -2.65
CA LEU A 130 5.46 6.82 -1.20
C LEU A 130 6.83 7.15 -0.64
N VAL A 131 7.92 6.85 -1.35
CA VAL A 131 9.28 7.10 -0.85
C VAL A 131 9.56 8.59 -0.62
N PRO A 132 9.27 9.51 -1.56
CA PRO A 132 9.47 10.93 -1.30
C PRO A 132 8.61 11.46 -0.15
N ARG A 133 7.38 10.96 0.00
CA ARG A 133 6.49 11.33 1.11
C ARG A 133 7.03 10.83 2.45
N ALA A 134 7.49 9.58 2.52
CA ALA A 134 8.10 9.02 3.71
C ALA A 134 9.36 9.80 4.12
N HIS A 135 10.20 10.18 3.14
CA HIS A 135 11.39 11.00 3.36
C HIS A 135 11.04 12.40 3.88
N ALA A 136 10.04 13.06 3.30
CA ALA A 136 9.58 14.37 3.75
C ALA A 136 9.03 14.32 5.20
N ILE A 137 8.27 13.27 5.55
CA ILE A 137 7.79 13.05 6.91
C ILE A 137 8.97 12.84 7.86
N HIS A 138 9.93 12.01 7.47
CA HIS A 138 11.12 11.74 8.28
C HIS A 138 11.91 13.03 8.59
N LEU A 139 12.16 13.86 7.57
CA LEU A 139 12.83 15.15 7.75
C LEU A 139 12.04 16.10 8.65
N SER A 140 10.71 16.15 8.51
CA SER A 140 9.87 17.00 9.37
C SER A 140 9.93 16.59 10.85
N LEU A 141 10.20 15.32 11.14
CA LEU A 141 10.28 14.78 12.50
C LEU A 141 11.67 15.00 13.16
N ILE A 142 12.73 15.14 12.36
CA ILE A 142 14.07 15.42 12.86
C ILE A 142 14.21 16.90 13.26
N HIS A 143 13.39 17.79 12.72
CA HIS A 143 13.43 19.23 12.97
C HIS A 143 12.45 19.71 14.06
N ILE A 144 11.74 18.80 14.73
CA ILE A 144 10.93 19.08 15.92
C ILE A 144 11.70 18.74 17.18
#